data_b633e8e554a65559066d6da9d99ed2a2
#
_entry.id   b633e8e554a65559066d6da9d99ed2a2
#
_cell.length_a   1.000
_cell.length_b   1.000
_cell.length_c   1.000
_cell.angle_alpha   90.00
_cell.angle_beta   90.00
_cell.angle_gamma   90.00
#
_symmetry.space_group_name_H-M   'P 1'
#
loop_
_entity.id
_entity.type
_entity.pdbx_description
1 polymer ?
#
loop_
_entity_poly.entity_id
_entity_poly.type
_entity_poly.pdbx_seq_one_letter_code
_entity_poly.pdbx_strand_id
1 'polypeptide(L)'
;YLAYNEKEILKKDIHWLYYGAKHIDFNRVTEPKKLSPFVAPEGKTFLTAEITFSKGDRIDKMNSKDLINRVAKQVEEVGLVEKKKLCKASTNKESFVYPLLYRGYQQDLAKTRASISRFQQLYSIGTGGDYNYADSQILFHKAFDTVSVICDKDSSYTQVIRKSPSVPFNHT
;
A
#
# COMPACT_ATOMS: atom_id res chain seq x y z
N TYR A 1 9.51 2.12 -8.78
CA TYR A 1 8.97 3.09 -9.77
C TYR A 1 9.84 3.08 -11.01
N LEU A 2 9.25 2.94 -12.19
CA LEU A 2 9.93 2.86 -13.48
C LEU A 2 9.26 3.84 -14.45
N ALA A 3 9.92 4.96 -14.75
CA ALA A 3 9.41 5.99 -15.65
C ALA A 3 9.90 5.76 -17.08
N TYR A 4 9.01 5.92 -18.04
CA TYR A 4 9.24 5.64 -19.45
C TYR A 4 8.91 6.83 -20.34
N ASN A 5 9.63 6.95 -21.45
CA ASN A 5 9.31 7.90 -22.53
C ASN A 5 8.18 7.33 -23.41
N GLU A 6 7.03 7.13 -22.78
CA GLU A 6 5.80 6.62 -23.39
C GLU A 6 4.59 7.39 -22.87
N LYS A 7 3.61 7.63 -23.73
CA LYS A 7 2.38 8.30 -23.34
C LYS A 7 1.55 7.40 -22.41
N GLU A 8 1.55 6.11 -22.68
CA GLU A 8 0.74 5.07 -22.04
C GLU A 8 1.38 3.70 -22.26
N ILE A 9 1.29 2.79 -21.30
CA ILE A 9 1.82 1.42 -21.38
C ILE A 9 0.69 0.40 -21.31
N LEU A 10 -0.18 0.50 -20.30
CA LEU A 10 -1.30 -0.42 -20.15
C LEU A 10 -2.43 -0.06 -21.12
N LYS A 11 -3.19 -1.05 -21.58
CA LYS A 11 -4.37 -0.82 -22.45
C LYS A 11 -5.37 0.12 -21.77
N LYS A 12 -6.22 0.78 -22.58
CA LYS A 12 -7.09 1.89 -22.19
C LYS A 12 -7.83 1.68 -20.85
N ASP A 13 -8.40 0.54 -20.62
CA ASP A 13 -9.26 0.27 -19.46
C ASP A 13 -8.56 -0.54 -18.36
N ILE A 14 -7.22 -0.66 -18.45
CA ILE A 14 -6.43 -1.38 -17.48
C ILE A 14 -5.61 -0.37 -16.68
N HIS A 15 -5.79 -0.37 -15.35
CA HIS A 15 -5.06 0.48 -14.42
C HIS A 15 -3.93 -0.26 -13.75
N TRP A 16 -4.09 -1.58 -13.52
CA TRP A 16 -3.09 -2.46 -12.94
C TRP A 16 -3.25 -3.90 -13.42
N LEU A 17 -2.19 -4.66 -13.30
CA LEU A 17 -2.12 -6.10 -13.62
C LEU A 17 -1.49 -6.86 -12.45
N TYR A 18 -2.02 -8.05 -12.17
CA TYR A 18 -1.44 -8.99 -11.22
C TYR A 18 -0.66 -10.10 -11.94
N TYR A 19 0.44 -10.51 -11.33
CA TYR A 19 1.30 -11.55 -11.85
C TYR A 19 1.52 -12.64 -10.79
N GLY A 20 1.28 -13.90 -11.17
CA GLY A 20 1.47 -15.09 -10.33
C GLY A 20 2.59 -16.01 -10.79
N ALA A 21 3.34 -15.64 -11.84
CA ALA A 21 4.42 -16.46 -12.36
C ALA A 21 5.64 -16.43 -11.42
N LYS A 22 6.15 -17.60 -11.04
CA LYS A 22 7.25 -17.74 -10.07
C LYS A 22 8.56 -17.05 -10.45
N HIS A 23 8.81 -16.83 -11.75
CA HIS A 23 10.01 -16.17 -12.26
C HIS A 23 9.90 -14.64 -12.30
N ILE A 24 8.70 -14.09 -12.13
CA ILE A 24 8.43 -12.64 -12.03
C ILE A 24 8.42 -12.26 -10.56
N ASP A 25 9.24 -11.28 -10.18
CA ASP A 25 9.37 -10.87 -8.78
C ASP A 25 8.24 -9.95 -8.31
N PHE A 26 7.65 -9.17 -9.20
CA PHE A 26 6.54 -8.31 -8.84
C PHE A 26 5.20 -9.06 -8.90
N ASN A 27 4.36 -8.81 -7.91
CA ASN A 27 3.01 -9.37 -7.84
C ASN A 27 1.96 -8.45 -8.47
N ARG A 28 2.20 -7.13 -8.52
CA ARG A 28 1.33 -6.15 -9.15
C ARG A 28 2.16 -5.08 -9.87
N VAL A 29 1.67 -4.68 -11.05
CA VAL A 29 2.13 -3.49 -11.77
C VAL A 29 0.95 -2.56 -11.96
N THR A 30 1.11 -1.31 -11.56
CA THR A 30 0.11 -0.25 -11.72
C THR A 30 0.69 0.85 -12.61
N GLU A 31 -0.13 1.44 -13.48
CA GLU A 31 0.18 2.67 -14.20
C GLU A 31 -0.60 3.83 -13.58
N PRO A 32 -0.01 4.60 -12.63
CA PRO A 32 -0.74 5.64 -11.89
C PRO A 32 -1.33 6.74 -12.78
N LYS A 33 -0.76 6.98 -13.95
CA LYS A 33 -1.29 7.95 -14.92
C LYS A 33 -2.69 7.59 -15.41
N LYS A 34 -3.09 6.31 -15.36
CA LYS A 34 -4.46 5.87 -15.65
C LYS A 34 -5.47 6.33 -14.60
N LEU A 35 -5.03 6.56 -13.37
CA LEU A 35 -5.87 7.06 -12.28
C LEU A 35 -5.92 8.59 -12.28
N SER A 36 -4.81 9.26 -12.62
CA SER A 36 -4.74 10.71 -12.72
C SER A 36 -3.73 11.14 -13.78
N PRO A 37 -4.13 11.94 -14.79
CA PRO A 37 -3.22 12.40 -15.82
C PRO A 37 -2.13 13.35 -15.30
N PHE A 38 -2.31 13.91 -14.10
CA PHE A 38 -1.42 14.92 -13.52
C PHE A 38 -0.19 14.34 -12.80
N VAL A 39 -0.10 13.01 -12.65
CA VAL A 39 1.02 12.37 -11.92
C VAL A 39 2.27 12.17 -12.78
N ALA A 40 2.20 12.44 -14.07
CA ALA A 40 3.35 12.38 -14.99
C ALA A 40 3.28 13.48 -16.04
N PRO A 41 4.41 13.98 -16.54
CA PRO A 41 4.45 14.93 -17.64
C PRO A 41 3.78 14.40 -18.92
N GLU A 42 3.40 15.31 -19.81
CA GLU A 42 2.90 14.92 -21.13
C GLU A 42 3.95 14.09 -21.89
N GLY A 43 3.49 13.10 -22.65
CA GLY A 43 4.35 12.17 -23.40
C GLY A 43 5.13 11.17 -22.54
N LYS A 44 4.97 11.19 -21.20
CA LYS A 44 5.63 10.27 -20.29
C LYS A 44 4.61 9.55 -19.40
N THR A 45 4.99 8.38 -18.95
CA THR A 45 4.26 7.62 -17.92
C THR A 45 5.23 6.86 -17.02
N PHE A 46 4.71 6.23 -15.98
CA PHE A 46 5.52 5.34 -15.15
C PHE A 46 4.70 4.16 -14.64
N LEU A 47 5.41 3.09 -14.35
CA LEU A 47 4.89 1.90 -13.70
C LEU A 47 5.36 1.86 -12.25
N THR A 48 4.45 1.49 -11.36
CA THR A 48 4.75 1.08 -9.99
C THR A 48 4.71 -0.45 -9.96
N ALA A 49 5.86 -1.09 -9.76
CA ALA A 49 5.96 -2.52 -9.58
C ALA A 49 6.06 -2.83 -8.08
N GLU A 50 5.12 -3.61 -7.57
CA GLU A 50 5.06 -3.99 -6.15
C GLU A 50 5.64 -5.38 -5.98
N ILE A 51 6.59 -5.50 -5.05
CA ILE A 51 7.32 -6.74 -4.78
C ILE A 51 7.18 -7.07 -3.31
N THR A 52 6.59 -8.20 -3.02
CA THR A 52 6.55 -8.73 -1.66
C THR A 52 7.82 -9.50 -1.36
N PHE A 53 8.44 -9.23 -0.23
CA PHE A 53 9.68 -9.90 0.17
C PHE A 53 9.70 -10.16 1.68
N SER A 54 10.57 -11.07 2.10
CA SER A 54 10.82 -11.37 3.51
C SER A 54 12.20 -10.85 3.93
N LYS A 55 12.32 -10.44 5.18
CA LYS A 55 13.61 -9.99 5.74
C LYS A 55 14.67 -11.08 5.55
N GLY A 56 15.79 -10.71 4.95
CA GLY A 56 16.94 -11.60 4.71
C GLY A 56 16.85 -12.43 3.42
N ASP A 57 15.79 -12.34 2.63
CA ASP A 57 15.70 -13.01 1.34
C ASP A 57 16.54 -12.34 0.23
N ARG A 58 16.48 -12.87 -0.98
CA ARG A 58 17.22 -12.36 -2.12
C ARG A 58 16.85 -10.92 -2.48
N ILE A 59 15.58 -10.59 -2.45
CA ILE A 59 15.08 -9.23 -2.79
C ILE A 59 15.49 -8.25 -1.71
N ASP A 60 15.38 -8.63 -0.43
CA ASP A 60 15.79 -7.80 0.69
C ASP A 60 17.26 -7.39 0.64
N LYS A 61 18.13 -8.30 0.18
CA LYS A 61 19.58 -8.10 0.07
C LYS A 61 20.03 -7.40 -1.21
N MET A 62 19.14 -7.27 -2.19
CA MET A 62 19.46 -6.69 -3.49
C MET A 62 19.60 -5.17 -3.39
N ASN A 63 20.65 -4.59 -3.96
CA ASN A 63 20.76 -3.15 -4.07
C ASN A 63 19.76 -2.57 -5.09
N SER A 64 19.46 -1.29 -4.96
CA SER A 64 18.46 -0.62 -5.80
C SER A 64 18.74 -0.71 -7.30
N LYS A 65 20.02 -0.61 -7.70
CA LYS A 65 20.40 -0.66 -9.12
C LYS A 65 20.12 -2.01 -9.76
N ASP A 66 20.47 -3.08 -9.05
CA ASP A 66 20.25 -4.45 -9.54
C ASP A 66 18.75 -4.79 -9.53
N LEU A 67 18.01 -4.37 -8.50
CA LEU A 67 16.56 -4.54 -8.43
C LEU A 67 15.86 -3.83 -9.60
N ILE A 68 16.16 -2.56 -9.83
CA ILE A 68 15.63 -1.79 -10.97
C ILE A 68 15.93 -2.50 -12.29
N ASN A 69 17.19 -2.90 -12.51
CA ASN A 69 17.60 -3.55 -13.74
C ASN A 69 16.86 -4.87 -13.97
N ARG A 70 16.68 -5.63 -12.91
CA ARG A 70 15.95 -6.90 -12.94
C ARG A 70 14.45 -6.70 -13.23
N VAL A 71 13.80 -5.81 -12.51
CA VAL A 71 12.37 -5.52 -12.70
C VAL A 71 12.10 -4.93 -14.08
N ALA A 72 12.95 -4.03 -14.58
CA ALA A 72 12.81 -3.49 -15.94
C ALA A 72 12.92 -4.58 -17.03
N LYS A 73 13.80 -5.58 -16.84
CA LYS A 73 13.85 -6.75 -17.73
C LYS A 73 12.58 -7.58 -17.67
N GLN A 74 12.06 -7.81 -16.48
CA GLN A 74 10.83 -8.59 -16.30
C GLN A 74 9.61 -7.86 -16.87
N VAL A 75 9.54 -6.53 -16.77
CA VAL A 75 8.50 -5.71 -17.40
C VAL A 75 8.52 -5.85 -18.93
N GLU A 76 9.72 -5.89 -19.53
CA GLU A 76 9.91 -6.18 -20.96
C GLU A 76 9.54 -7.63 -21.29
N GLU A 77 9.96 -8.60 -20.50
CA GLU A 77 9.69 -10.03 -20.65
C GLU A 77 8.18 -10.34 -20.69
N VAL A 78 7.39 -9.66 -19.84
CA VAL A 78 5.93 -9.80 -19.83
C VAL A 78 5.23 -8.98 -20.93
N GLY A 79 6.00 -8.35 -21.83
CA GLY A 79 5.48 -7.67 -23.01
C GLY A 79 4.85 -6.30 -22.78
N LEU A 80 5.12 -5.64 -21.64
CA LEU A 80 4.53 -4.34 -21.32
C LEU A 80 5.22 -3.20 -22.06
N VAL A 81 6.53 -3.05 -21.88
CA VAL A 81 7.33 -1.99 -22.51
C VAL A 81 8.79 -2.38 -22.60
N GLU A 82 9.46 -1.99 -23.67
CA GLU A 82 10.87 -2.23 -23.88
C GLU A 82 11.73 -1.50 -22.81
N LYS A 83 12.69 -2.20 -22.24
CA LYS A 83 13.59 -1.66 -21.23
C LYS A 83 14.37 -0.43 -21.73
N LYS A 84 14.72 -0.36 -23.02
CA LYS A 84 15.46 0.79 -23.61
C LYS A 84 14.71 2.13 -23.49
N LYS A 85 13.38 2.11 -23.30
CA LYS A 85 12.52 3.28 -23.12
C LYS A 85 12.48 3.79 -21.68
N LEU A 86 13.10 3.06 -20.73
CA LEU A 86 13.24 3.49 -19.34
C LEU A 86 14.10 4.75 -19.26
N CYS A 87 13.56 5.82 -18.70
CA CYS A 87 14.28 7.10 -18.58
C CYS A 87 14.69 7.45 -17.14
N LYS A 88 13.93 6.96 -16.15
CA LYS A 88 14.24 7.16 -14.71
C LYS A 88 13.63 6.02 -13.89
N ALA A 89 14.28 5.67 -12.79
CA ALA A 89 13.73 4.70 -11.85
C ALA A 89 14.16 5.00 -10.43
N SER A 90 13.36 4.54 -9.47
CA SER A 90 13.68 4.59 -8.04
C SER A 90 13.04 3.40 -7.32
N THR A 91 13.58 3.09 -6.15
CA THR A 91 13.02 2.08 -5.24
C THR A 91 12.60 2.75 -3.94
N ASN A 92 11.52 2.28 -3.36
CA ASN A 92 11.13 2.54 -1.99
C ASN A 92 10.93 1.21 -1.28
N LYS A 93 11.30 1.12 -0.02
CA LYS A 93 11.20 -0.10 0.78
C LYS A 93 10.45 0.21 2.06
N GLU A 94 9.31 -0.46 2.23
CA GLU A 94 8.47 -0.34 3.41
C GLU A 94 8.54 -1.62 4.22
N SER A 95 8.79 -1.49 5.51
CA SER A 95 8.92 -2.63 6.41
C SER A 95 7.58 -3.15 6.93
N PHE A 96 6.56 -2.27 7.03
CA PHE A 96 5.27 -2.59 7.60
C PHE A 96 4.15 -2.03 6.72
N VAL A 97 3.72 -2.80 5.72
CA VAL A 97 2.69 -2.37 4.77
C VAL A 97 1.31 -2.80 5.22
N TYR A 98 1.18 -4.04 5.67
CA TYR A 98 -0.09 -4.63 6.07
C TYR A 98 0.00 -5.28 7.45
N PRO A 99 -1.08 -5.23 8.26
CA PRO A 99 -1.15 -6.00 9.49
C PRO A 99 -1.16 -7.50 9.18
N LEU A 100 -0.38 -8.26 9.92
CA LEU A 100 -0.38 -9.72 9.83
C LEU A 100 -1.49 -10.28 10.73
N LEU A 101 -2.60 -10.69 10.14
CA LEU A 101 -3.76 -11.24 10.84
C LEU A 101 -3.55 -12.73 11.19
N TYR A 102 -2.68 -13.01 12.13
CA TYR A 102 -2.42 -14.37 12.61
C TYR A 102 -3.53 -14.88 13.55
N ARG A 103 -3.62 -16.20 13.75
CA ARG A 103 -4.62 -16.77 14.64
C ARG A 103 -4.40 -16.26 16.09
N GLY A 104 -5.41 -15.61 16.67
CA GLY A 104 -5.35 -15.04 18.02
C GLY A 104 -4.87 -13.59 18.09
N TYR A 105 -4.58 -12.92 16.99
CA TYR A 105 -4.13 -11.52 16.97
C TYR A 105 -5.10 -10.57 17.69
N GLN A 106 -6.41 -10.88 17.72
CA GLN A 106 -7.42 -10.06 18.40
C GLN A 106 -7.15 -9.92 19.91
N GLN A 107 -6.61 -10.95 20.54
CA GLN A 107 -6.27 -10.92 21.98
C GLN A 107 -5.09 -9.97 22.22
N ASP A 108 -4.06 -10.03 21.38
CA ASP A 108 -2.88 -9.16 21.50
C ASP A 108 -3.23 -7.72 21.13
N LEU A 109 -4.08 -7.53 20.12
CA LEU A 109 -4.63 -6.22 19.78
C LEU A 109 -5.44 -5.62 20.94
N ALA A 110 -6.27 -6.41 21.61
CA ALA A 110 -7.04 -5.96 22.78
C ALA A 110 -6.14 -5.51 23.92
N LYS A 111 -5.06 -6.25 24.22
CA LYS A 111 -4.05 -5.86 25.23
C LYS A 111 -3.37 -4.56 24.86
N THR A 112 -2.95 -4.42 23.60
CA THR A 112 -2.31 -3.22 23.08
C THR A 112 -3.23 -2.01 23.18
N ARG A 113 -4.49 -2.15 22.75
CA ARG A 113 -5.51 -1.10 22.87
C ARG A 113 -5.78 -0.70 24.31
N ALA A 114 -5.85 -1.65 25.23
CA ALA A 114 -6.00 -1.35 26.66
C ALA A 114 -4.80 -0.56 27.22
N SER A 115 -3.60 -0.82 26.70
CA SER A 115 -2.41 -0.06 27.08
C SER A 115 -2.40 1.37 26.51
N ILE A 116 -2.85 1.55 25.27
CA ILE A 116 -2.95 2.83 24.60
C ILE A 116 -4.06 3.70 25.20
N SER A 117 -5.19 3.10 25.59
CA SER A 117 -6.36 3.82 26.13
C SER A 117 -6.10 4.56 27.47
N ARG A 118 -4.96 4.32 28.11
CA ARG A 118 -4.51 5.08 29.28
C ARG A 118 -4.05 6.51 28.94
N PHE A 119 -3.73 6.77 27.67
CA PHE A 119 -3.26 8.09 27.21
C PHE A 119 -4.44 8.87 26.64
N GLN A 120 -4.88 9.93 27.34
CA GLN A 120 -6.07 10.70 26.97
C GLN A 120 -5.97 11.45 25.64
N GLN A 121 -4.76 11.78 25.20
CA GLN A 121 -4.50 12.56 23.98
C GLN A 121 -3.86 11.73 22.85
N LEU A 122 -3.90 10.40 22.95
CA LEU A 122 -3.34 9.50 21.94
C LEU A 122 -4.46 8.81 21.18
N TYR A 123 -4.53 9.07 19.88
CA TYR A 123 -5.50 8.49 18.95
C TYR A 123 -4.78 7.57 17.97
N SER A 124 -5.10 6.29 18.01
CA SER A 124 -4.51 5.28 17.13
C SER A 124 -5.57 4.84 16.12
N ILE A 125 -5.42 5.27 14.87
CA ILE A 125 -6.37 5.02 13.78
C ILE A 125 -5.64 4.58 12.52
N GLY A 126 -6.43 4.14 11.52
CA GLY A 126 -5.91 3.74 10.23
C GLY A 126 -5.48 2.28 10.18
N THR A 127 -4.93 1.83 9.06
CA THR A 127 -4.57 0.42 8.83
C THR A 127 -3.64 -0.14 9.92
N GLY A 128 -2.61 0.61 10.29
CA GLY A 128 -1.69 0.20 11.35
C GLY A 128 -2.28 0.35 12.74
N GLY A 129 -2.97 1.48 13.02
CA GLY A 129 -3.52 1.78 14.34
C GLY A 129 -4.70 0.90 14.72
N ASP A 130 -5.56 0.59 13.76
CA ASP A 130 -6.68 -0.33 13.96
C ASP A 130 -6.32 -1.79 13.78
N TYR A 131 -5.13 -2.05 13.26
CA TYR A 131 -4.68 -3.37 12.86
C TYR A 131 -5.71 -4.05 11.94
N ASN A 132 -6.17 -3.31 10.93
CA ASN A 132 -7.21 -3.73 10.02
C ASN A 132 -6.86 -3.35 8.58
N TYR A 133 -7.27 -4.20 7.63
CA TYR A 133 -7.15 -3.95 6.20
C TYR A 133 -8.40 -3.20 5.74
N ALA A 134 -8.31 -1.89 5.62
CA ALA A 134 -9.43 -1.04 5.25
C ALA A 134 -9.10 -0.18 4.03
N ASP A 135 -10.10 0.01 3.17
CA ASP A 135 -10.01 0.90 2.02
C ASP A 135 -9.95 2.38 2.42
N SER A 136 -9.40 3.20 1.52
CA SER A 136 -9.16 4.62 1.78
C SER A 136 -10.42 5.38 2.21
N GLN A 137 -11.59 5.10 1.60
CA GLN A 137 -12.85 5.75 1.97
C GLN A 137 -13.23 5.49 3.44
N ILE A 138 -13.01 4.28 3.93
CA ILE A 138 -13.27 3.92 5.35
C ILE A 138 -12.30 4.68 6.26
N LEU A 139 -11.04 4.79 5.85
CA LEU A 139 -10.01 5.50 6.61
C LEU A 139 -10.29 7.01 6.68
N PHE A 140 -10.80 7.61 5.59
CA PHE A 140 -11.24 9.01 5.59
C PHE A 140 -12.38 9.26 6.57
N HIS A 141 -13.45 8.46 6.53
CA HIS A 141 -14.55 8.58 7.48
C HIS A 141 -14.06 8.49 8.92
N LYS A 142 -13.21 7.52 9.20
CA LYS A 142 -12.63 7.34 10.52
C LYS A 142 -11.78 8.52 10.98
N ALA A 143 -11.02 9.13 10.08
CA ALA A 143 -10.26 10.34 10.38
C ALA A 143 -11.19 11.51 10.72
N PHE A 144 -12.27 11.73 9.96
CA PHE A 144 -13.27 12.75 10.25
C PHE A 144 -13.95 12.53 11.60
N ASP A 145 -14.38 11.29 11.89
CA ASP A 145 -14.99 10.95 13.18
C ASP A 145 -14.03 11.22 14.34
N THR A 146 -12.76 10.86 14.17
CA THR A 146 -11.73 11.09 15.19
C THR A 146 -11.51 12.60 15.43
N VAL A 147 -11.41 13.40 14.36
CA VAL A 147 -11.28 14.86 14.48
C VAL A 147 -12.49 15.47 15.15
N SER A 148 -13.70 15.03 14.81
CA SER A 148 -14.94 15.49 15.46
C SER A 148 -14.91 15.24 16.97
N VAL A 149 -14.45 14.07 17.39
CA VAL A 149 -14.27 13.78 18.84
C VAL A 149 -13.22 14.64 19.51
N ILE A 150 -12.13 14.95 18.80
CA ILE A 150 -11.07 15.83 19.34
C ILE A 150 -11.59 17.26 19.50
N CYS A 151 -12.39 17.74 18.54
CA CYS A 151 -12.94 19.11 18.56
C CYS A 151 -14.16 19.25 19.48
N ASP A 152 -14.88 18.17 19.74
CA ASP A 152 -16.03 18.15 20.64
C ASP A 152 -15.59 17.89 22.07
N LYS A 153 -15.53 18.97 22.87
CA LYS A 153 -15.04 18.95 24.25
C LYS A 153 -15.89 18.08 25.21
N ASP A 154 -17.12 17.74 24.81
CA ASP A 154 -18.04 16.94 25.62
C ASP A 154 -18.01 15.44 25.31
N SER A 155 -17.32 15.03 24.25
CA SER A 155 -17.24 13.60 23.90
C SER A 155 -16.07 12.91 24.59
N SER A 156 -16.36 11.82 25.29
CA SER A 156 -15.32 11.03 25.93
C SER A 156 -14.56 10.19 24.90
N TYR A 157 -13.25 10.23 24.94
CA TYR A 157 -12.32 9.43 24.13
C TYR A 157 -12.65 7.94 24.06
N THR A 158 -13.23 7.41 25.14
CA THR A 158 -13.64 5.99 25.26
C THR A 158 -14.65 5.56 24.20
N GLN A 159 -15.42 6.48 23.61
CA GLN A 159 -16.41 6.15 22.59
C GLN A 159 -15.83 5.85 21.21
N VAL A 160 -14.72 6.49 20.83
CA VAL A 160 -14.07 6.30 19.50
C VAL A 160 -13.45 4.91 19.39
N ILE A 161 -12.77 4.45 20.44
CA ILE A 161 -12.15 3.11 20.46
C ILE A 161 -13.20 2.00 20.52
N ARG A 162 -14.33 2.22 21.22
CA ARG A 162 -15.41 1.24 21.36
C ARG A 162 -16.28 1.11 20.11
N LYS A 163 -16.38 2.13 19.28
CA LYS A 163 -17.23 2.17 18.07
C LYS A 163 -16.53 1.79 16.78
N SER A 164 -15.25 1.38 16.81
CA SER A 164 -14.62 0.83 15.63
C SER A 164 -15.30 -0.50 15.28
N PRO A 165 -16.19 -0.56 14.27
CA PRO A 165 -16.73 -1.84 13.87
C PRO A 165 -15.56 -2.71 13.41
N SER A 166 -15.42 -3.88 14.01
CA SER A 166 -14.72 -4.97 13.35
C SER A 166 -15.49 -5.25 12.08
N VAL A 167 -14.97 -4.79 10.94
CA VAL A 167 -15.53 -5.18 9.66
C VAL A 167 -15.32 -6.69 9.55
N PRO A 168 -16.37 -7.51 9.59
CA PRO A 168 -16.18 -8.94 9.41
C PRO A 168 -15.64 -9.14 7.98
N PHE A 169 -14.50 -9.77 7.84
CA PHE A 169 -14.04 -10.32 6.58
C PHE A 169 -15.02 -11.43 6.19
N ASN A 170 -16.00 -11.11 5.36
CA ASN A 170 -16.75 -12.10 4.63
C ASN A 170 -15.87 -12.59 3.47
N HIS A 171 -15.21 -13.72 3.68
CA HIS A 171 -14.67 -14.52 2.60
C HIS A 171 -15.86 -15.16 1.88
N THR A 172 -16.29 -14.59 0.76
CA THR A 172 -17.02 -15.31 -0.29
C THR A 172 -16.08 -15.63 -1.41
#